data_616210c07b53097d269a0ba6019e9275
#
_entry.id   616210c07b53097d269a0ba6019e9275
#
_cell.length_a   1.000
_cell.length_b   1.000
_cell.length_c   1.000
_cell.angle_alpha   90.00
_cell.angle_beta   90.00
_cell.angle_gamma   90.00
#
_symmetry.space_group_name_H-M   'P 1'
#
loop_
_entity.id
_entity.type
_entity.pdbx_description
1 polymer ?
#
loop_
_entity_poly.entity_id
_entity_poly.type
_entity_poly.pdbx_seq_one_letter_code
_entity_poly.pdbx_strand_id
1 'polypeptide(L)'
;MTISDSARKIPGVAAAEGAITGALATEEDLPIADYDKQTADAIAGRLKGFTQRELRMIDAYERKHENRATITDRIAKLTGEEPWSGYDELSVEAVGNALNERDTNTAERVRSYERDHKDRAGVIDTADARIARR
;
A
#
# COMPACT_ATOMS: atom_id res chain seq x y z
N MET A 1 -16.30 3.92 -25.07
CA MET A 1 -16.09 3.74 -24.85
C MET A 1 -15.83 3.71 -24.67
N THR A 2 -15.37 3.66 -24.27
CA THR A 2 -14.97 3.47 -23.89
C THR A 2 -14.52 3.55 -23.55
N ILE A 3 -14.15 3.74 -23.33
CA ILE A 3 -13.74 3.74 -22.92
C ILE A 3 -13.27 3.59 -22.78
N SER A 4 -12.92 3.53 -22.57
CA SER A 4 -12.57 3.31 -22.49
C SER A 4 -12.18 3.38 -22.57
N ASP A 5 -12.06 3.50 -22.59
CA ASP A 5 -11.80 3.54 -22.73
C ASP A 5 -11.44 3.86 -22.69
N SER A 6 -11.34 4.10 -22.77
CA SER A 6 -11.15 4.38 -22.67
C SER A 6 -10.87 4.62 -22.22
N ALA A 7 -10.72 4.71 -22.18
CA ALA A 7 -10.63 4.86 -21.72
C ALA A 7 -10.11 4.86 -21.36
N ARG A 8 -9.83 4.72 -21.51
CA ARG A 8 -9.61 4.61 -21.13
C ARG A 8 -9.01 5.01 -21.31
N LYS A 9 -8.79 5.20 -21.36
CA LYS A 9 -8.54 5.51 -21.29
C LYS A 9 -8.24 6.15 -21.15
N ILE A 10 -8.15 6.50 -20.97
CA ILE A 10 -8.07 7.13 -20.58
C ILE A 10 -7.56 7.67 -20.35
N PRO A 11 -7.21 8.02 -20.38
CA PRO A 11 -6.76 8.47 -19.93
C PRO A 11 -6.43 8.82 -19.51
N GLY A 12 -6.06 8.79 -19.20
CA GLY A 12 -5.85 8.91 -18.52
C GLY A 12 -5.64 8.91 -17.96
N VAL A 13 -5.35 8.97 -17.72
CA VAL A 13 -5.38 8.76 -16.98
C VAL A 13 -5.19 8.95 -16.24
N ALA A 14 -4.57 8.97 -16.18
CA ALA A 14 -4.61 9.07 -15.25
C ALA A 14 -5.25 9.15 -14.64
N ALA A 15 -5.23 9.62 -14.83
CA ALA A 15 -6.07 9.43 -14.12
C ALA A 15 -6.16 8.62 -14.29
N ALA A 16 -5.81 8.79 -15.05
CA ALA A 16 -6.28 7.64 -15.01
C ALA A 16 -5.58 6.72 -14.25
N GLU A 17 -4.56 6.98 -13.81
CA GLU A 17 -3.99 6.02 -12.96
C GLU A 17 -4.86 5.79 -11.78
N GLY A 18 -5.41 6.76 -11.28
CA GLY A 18 -6.32 6.56 -10.20
C GLY A 18 -7.61 5.93 -10.63
N ALA A 19 -7.84 5.84 -11.94
CA ALA A 19 -9.10 5.32 -12.42
C ALA A 19 -9.23 3.82 -12.23
N ILE A 20 -8.13 3.09 -12.17
CA ILE A 20 -8.23 1.66 -11.95
C ILE A 20 -8.35 1.41 -10.45
N THR A 21 -9.52 0.98 -10.04
CA THR A 21 -9.76 0.58 -8.66
C THR A 21 -10.01 -0.91 -8.62
N GLY A 22 -9.98 -1.48 -7.43
CA GLY A 22 -10.26 -2.90 -7.28
C GLY A 22 -11.61 -3.29 -7.81
N ALA A 23 -12.59 -2.39 -7.73
CA ALA A 23 -13.94 -2.69 -8.20
C ALA A 23 -13.98 -2.85 -9.72
N LEU A 24 -13.08 -2.16 -10.44
CA LEU A 24 -13.02 -2.23 -11.89
C LEU A 24 -11.87 -3.11 -12.38
N ALA A 25 -11.00 -3.54 -11.48
CA ALA A 25 -9.83 -4.33 -11.84
C ALA A 25 -10.21 -5.77 -12.14
N THR A 26 -9.39 -6.40 -12.96
CA THR A 26 -9.48 -7.85 -13.14
C THR A 26 -8.45 -8.51 -12.25
N GLU A 27 -8.51 -9.84 -12.18
CA GLU A 27 -7.57 -10.59 -11.36
C GLU A 27 -6.12 -10.27 -11.73
N GLU A 28 -5.86 -10.09 -13.02
CA GLU A 28 -4.51 -9.82 -13.49
C GLU A 28 -3.96 -8.47 -13.07
N ASP A 29 -4.85 -7.54 -12.72
CA ASP A 29 -4.42 -6.20 -12.29
C ASP A 29 -3.93 -6.19 -10.84
N LEU A 30 -4.22 -7.25 -10.08
CA LEU A 30 -3.87 -7.30 -8.68
C LEU A 30 -2.39 -7.66 -8.48
N PRO A 31 -1.78 -7.18 -7.40
CA PRO A 31 -0.36 -7.47 -7.16
C PRO A 31 -0.07 -8.89 -6.67
N ILE A 32 -1.10 -9.72 -6.58
CA ILE A 32 -0.93 -11.11 -6.17
C ILE A 32 -1.31 -12.00 -7.36
N ALA A 33 -0.36 -12.83 -7.80
CA ALA A 33 -0.60 -13.74 -8.92
C ALA A 33 -1.64 -14.78 -8.53
N ASP A 34 -2.51 -15.13 -9.49
CA ASP A 34 -3.53 -16.16 -9.28
C ASP A 34 -4.39 -15.90 -8.05
N TYR A 35 -4.76 -14.65 -7.87
CA TYR A 35 -5.47 -14.20 -6.67
C TYR A 35 -6.69 -15.05 -6.35
N ASP A 36 -7.53 -15.30 -7.36
CA ASP A 36 -8.79 -16.01 -7.13
C ASP A 36 -8.58 -17.45 -6.67
N LYS A 37 -7.41 -18.02 -6.94
CA LYS A 37 -7.09 -19.40 -6.54
C LYS A 37 -6.45 -19.50 -5.17
N GLN A 38 -6.05 -18.35 -4.59
CA GLN A 38 -5.39 -18.34 -3.29
C GLN A 38 -6.41 -18.42 -2.16
N THR A 39 -6.01 -19.06 -1.06
CA THR A 39 -6.87 -19.06 0.12
C THR A 39 -6.84 -17.71 0.79
N ALA A 40 -7.86 -17.44 1.62
CA ALA A 40 -7.91 -16.18 2.36
C ALA A 40 -6.69 -16.02 3.25
N ASP A 41 -6.27 -17.10 3.92
CA ASP A 41 -5.11 -17.05 4.80
C ASP A 41 -3.82 -16.76 4.04
N ALA A 42 -3.66 -17.36 2.85
CA ALA A 42 -2.47 -17.13 2.04
C ALA A 42 -2.40 -15.67 1.60
N ILE A 43 -3.52 -15.11 1.16
CA ILE A 43 -3.58 -13.72 0.74
C ILE A 43 -3.32 -12.79 1.93
N ALA A 44 -3.99 -13.04 3.05
CA ALA A 44 -3.85 -12.19 4.23
C ALA A 44 -2.40 -12.13 4.70
N GLY A 45 -1.68 -13.24 4.60
CA GLY A 45 -0.28 -13.30 5.01
C GLY A 45 0.64 -12.48 4.14
N ARG A 46 0.20 -12.10 2.95
CA ARG A 46 1.03 -11.33 2.01
C ARG A 46 0.74 -9.85 2.02
N LEU A 47 -0.31 -9.42 2.71
CA LEU A 47 -0.78 -8.04 2.60
C LEU A 47 0.17 -7.03 3.23
N LYS A 48 0.96 -7.44 4.19
CA LYS A 48 1.83 -6.53 4.92
C LYS A 48 2.84 -5.81 4.02
N GLY A 49 3.25 -6.43 2.94
CA GLY A 49 4.25 -5.85 2.04
C GLY A 49 3.72 -4.88 1.00
N PHE A 50 2.42 -4.64 0.96
CA PHE A 50 1.84 -3.84 -0.12
C PHE A 50 1.65 -2.38 0.31
N THR A 51 1.60 -1.49 -0.71
CA THR A 51 1.35 -0.08 -0.46
C THR A 51 -0.11 0.14 -0.08
N GLN A 52 -0.40 1.32 0.46
CA GLN A 52 -1.78 1.67 0.77
C GLN A 52 -2.68 1.60 -0.47
N ARG A 53 -2.16 2.05 -1.61
CA ARG A 53 -2.92 2.00 -2.86
C ARG A 53 -3.23 0.56 -3.26
N GLU A 54 -2.22 -0.31 -3.16
CA GLU A 54 -2.41 -1.73 -3.47
C GLU A 54 -3.41 -2.37 -2.53
N LEU A 55 -3.34 -2.04 -1.26
CA LEU A 55 -4.29 -2.59 -0.29
C LEU A 55 -5.71 -2.14 -0.60
N ARG A 56 -5.89 -0.89 -0.98
CA ARG A 56 -7.23 -0.41 -1.34
C ARG A 56 -7.76 -1.10 -2.60
N MET A 57 -6.87 -1.37 -3.54
CA MET A 57 -7.27 -2.09 -4.75
C MET A 57 -7.72 -3.51 -4.43
N ILE A 58 -6.97 -4.20 -3.58
CA ILE A 58 -7.32 -5.57 -3.17
C ILE A 58 -8.63 -5.56 -2.40
N ASP A 59 -8.81 -4.62 -1.49
CA ASP A 59 -10.02 -4.52 -0.70
C ASP A 59 -11.25 -4.34 -1.59
N ALA A 60 -11.16 -3.42 -2.55
CA ALA A 60 -12.29 -3.17 -3.45
C ALA A 60 -12.59 -4.40 -4.32
N TYR A 61 -11.55 -5.05 -4.82
CA TYR A 61 -11.73 -6.26 -5.62
C TYR A 61 -12.38 -7.37 -4.79
N GLU A 62 -11.89 -7.57 -3.57
CA GLU A 62 -12.40 -8.63 -2.71
C GLU A 62 -13.86 -8.41 -2.38
N ARG A 63 -14.24 -7.18 -2.05
CA ARG A 63 -15.63 -6.86 -1.72
C ARG A 63 -16.57 -7.07 -2.90
N LYS A 64 -16.07 -6.91 -4.10
CA LYS A 64 -16.87 -7.07 -5.31
C LYS A 64 -17.00 -8.53 -5.73
N HIS A 65 -16.10 -9.38 -5.29
CA HIS A 65 -16.06 -10.78 -5.71
C HIS A 65 -16.36 -11.73 -4.56
N GLU A 66 -15.34 -12.24 -3.89
CA GLU A 66 -15.53 -13.24 -2.85
C GLU A 66 -15.95 -12.67 -1.51
N ASN A 67 -15.60 -11.40 -1.27
CA ASN A 67 -15.94 -10.70 -0.03
C ASN A 67 -15.52 -11.49 1.22
N ARG A 68 -14.30 -12.00 1.23
CA ARG A 68 -13.79 -12.81 2.33
C ARG A 68 -13.35 -11.92 3.49
N ALA A 69 -14.01 -12.07 4.63
CA ALA A 69 -13.79 -11.19 5.78
C ALA A 69 -12.34 -11.24 6.29
N THR A 70 -11.70 -12.42 6.24
CA THR A 70 -10.31 -12.54 6.67
C THR A 70 -9.42 -11.54 5.94
N ILE A 71 -9.65 -11.35 4.65
CA ILE A 71 -8.85 -10.44 3.84
C ILE A 71 -9.23 -9.00 4.11
N THR A 72 -10.53 -8.67 4.06
CA THR A 72 -10.95 -7.28 4.25
C THR A 72 -10.67 -6.79 5.65
N ASP A 73 -10.80 -7.65 6.66
CA ASP A 73 -10.47 -7.27 8.03
C ASP A 73 -8.98 -7.01 8.20
N ARG A 74 -8.16 -7.84 7.57
CA ARG A 74 -6.71 -7.65 7.64
C ARG A 74 -6.30 -6.34 6.96
N ILE A 75 -6.90 -6.06 5.81
CA ILE A 75 -6.63 -4.81 5.11
C ILE A 75 -7.02 -3.62 5.99
N ALA A 76 -8.16 -3.70 6.66
CA ALA A 76 -8.59 -2.61 7.53
C ALA A 76 -7.58 -2.32 8.63
N LYS A 77 -6.90 -3.35 9.13
CA LYS A 77 -5.89 -3.17 10.16
C LYS A 77 -4.60 -2.58 9.60
N LEU A 78 -4.32 -2.81 8.32
CA LEU A 78 -3.09 -2.34 7.69
C LEU A 78 -3.25 -0.97 7.03
N THR A 79 -4.47 -0.58 6.67
CA THR A 79 -4.69 0.72 6.07
C THR A 79 -4.75 1.76 7.18
N GLY A 80 -4.05 2.84 6.96
CA GLY A 80 -4.01 3.93 7.91
C GLY A 80 -3.29 5.07 7.22
N GLU A 81 -2.99 6.10 7.96
CA GLU A 81 -2.28 7.22 7.37
C GLU A 81 -0.82 6.88 7.17
N GLU A 82 -0.34 7.09 5.95
CA GLU A 82 1.10 7.06 5.71
C GLU A 82 1.75 8.15 6.56
N PRO A 83 3.04 7.99 6.91
CA PRO A 83 3.74 9.06 7.64
C PRO A 83 3.67 10.40 6.91
N TRP A 84 3.71 10.37 5.57
CA TRP A 84 3.43 11.55 4.75
C TRP A 84 2.99 11.04 3.38
N SER A 85 2.35 11.93 2.62
CA SER A 85 1.82 11.57 1.32
C SER A 85 2.92 11.07 0.40
N GLY A 86 2.71 9.93 -0.23
CA GLY A 86 3.68 9.33 -1.14
C GLY A 86 4.75 8.49 -0.48
N TYR A 87 4.65 8.29 0.83
CA TYR A 87 5.65 7.54 1.58
C TYR A 87 5.90 6.14 1.00
N ASP A 88 4.85 5.41 0.68
CA ASP A 88 4.99 4.03 0.24
C ASP A 88 5.77 3.88 -1.05
N GLU A 89 5.91 4.95 -1.81
CA GLU A 89 6.63 4.92 -3.08
C GLU A 89 8.11 5.21 -2.93
N LEU A 90 8.56 5.55 -1.72
CA LEU A 90 9.95 5.97 -1.50
C LEU A 90 10.87 4.81 -1.21
N SER A 91 12.13 4.96 -1.67
CA SER A 91 13.18 4.01 -1.33
C SER A 91 13.65 4.23 0.10
N VAL A 92 14.43 3.27 0.61
CA VAL A 92 15.03 3.40 1.95
C VAL A 92 15.85 4.70 2.03
N GLU A 93 16.63 4.99 0.99
CA GLU A 93 17.47 6.17 1.00
C GLU A 93 16.65 7.45 1.01
N ALA A 94 15.57 7.49 0.22
CA ALA A 94 14.72 8.67 0.15
C ALA A 94 14.02 8.92 1.49
N VAL A 95 13.57 7.86 2.17
CA VAL A 95 12.98 8.00 3.49
C VAL A 95 13.99 8.54 4.48
N GLY A 96 15.24 8.03 4.43
CA GLY A 96 16.28 8.49 5.32
C GLY A 96 16.58 9.97 5.15
N ASN A 97 16.66 10.42 3.89
CA ASN A 97 16.89 11.83 3.60
C ASN A 97 15.76 12.70 4.13
N ALA A 98 14.53 12.24 3.95
CA ALA A 98 13.37 12.99 4.43
C ALA A 98 13.36 13.08 5.95
N LEU A 99 13.76 12.03 6.64
CA LEU A 99 13.77 12.02 8.09
C LEU A 99 14.75 13.02 8.68
N ASN A 100 15.83 13.35 7.95
CA ASN A 100 16.79 14.33 8.45
C ASN A 100 16.16 15.71 8.61
N GLU A 101 15.08 15.98 7.91
CA GLU A 101 14.43 17.29 7.92
C GLU A 101 13.12 17.27 8.70
N ARG A 102 12.82 16.17 9.40
CA ARG A 102 11.55 16.03 10.11
C ARG A 102 11.82 15.80 11.59
N ASP A 103 10.79 15.97 12.40
CA ASP A 103 10.95 15.85 13.85
C ASP A 103 10.95 14.39 14.30
N THR A 104 11.25 14.19 15.59
CA THR A 104 11.31 12.84 16.14
C THR A 104 9.94 12.16 16.17
N ASN A 105 8.87 12.93 16.31
CA ASN A 105 7.53 12.34 16.26
C ASN A 105 7.29 11.68 14.91
N THR A 106 7.73 12.33 13.83
CA THR A 106 7.62 11.75 12.50
C THR A 106 8.45 10.48 12.39
N ALA A 107 9.68 10.49 12.96
CA ALA A 107 10.52 9.30 12.92
C ALA A 107 9.89 8.14 13.68
N GLU A 108 9.21 8.42 14.79
CA GLU A 108 8.52 7.37 15.54
C GLU A 108 7.35 6.80 14.75
N ARG A 109 6.62 7.65 14.05
CA ARG A 109 5.53 7.20 13.19
C ARG A 109 6.05 6.35 12.03
N VAL A 110 7.16 6.75 11.44
CA VAL A 110 7.79 5.97 10.37
C VAL A 110 8.19 4.59 10.89
N ARG A 111 8.80 4.53 12.06
CA ARG A 111 9.21 3.25 12.63
C ARG A 111 8.01 2.33 12.84
N SER A 112 6.94 2.84 13.43
CA SER A 112 5.74 2.03 13.66
C SER A 112 5.08 1.60 12.37
N TYR A 113 4.96 2.53 11.44
CA TYR A 113 4.34 2.24 10.15
C TYR A 113 5.14 1.18 9.39
N GLU A 114 6.46 1.31 9.40
CA GLU A 114 7.33 0.40 8.67
C GLU A 114 7.24 -1.02 9.23
N ARG A 115 7.17 -1.14 10.55
CA ARG A 115 7.04 -2.45 11.20
C ARG A 115 5.74 -3.14 10.84
N ASP A 116 4.68 -2.36 10.62
CA ASP A 116 3.38 -2.91 10.28
C ASP A 116 3.21 -3.14 8.79
N HIS A 117 4.14 -2.68 7.97
CA HIS A 117 4.01 -2.75 6.52
C HIS A 117 5.23 -3.42 5.90
N LYS A 118 6.09 -2.67 5.25
CA LYS A 118 7.21 -3.27 4.51
C LYS A 118 8.33 -3.80 5.39
N ASP A 119 8.41 -3.30 6.62
CA ASP A 119 9.38 -3.77 7.61
C ASP A 119 10.82 -3.71 7.08
N ARG A 120 11.16 -2.61 6.41
CA ARG A 120 12.49 -2.44 5.83
C ARG A 120 13.49 -2.07 6.92
N ALA A 121 14.45 -2.95 7.16
CA ALA A 121 15.41 -2.75 8.24
C ALA A 121 16.17 -1.44 8.11
N GLY A 122 16.54 -1.05 6.89
CA GLY A 122 17.25 0.21 6.67
C GLY A 122 16.45 1.43 7.09
N VAL A 123 15.12 1.39 6.85
CA VAL A 123 14.27 2.49 7.27
C VAL A 123 14.14 2.53 8.78
N ILE A 124 13.93 1.37 9.39
CA ILE A 124 13.79 1.29 10.84
C ILE A 124 15.06 1.77 11.53
N ASP A 125 16.22 1.33 11.03
CA ASP A 125 17.51 1.76 11.60
C ASP A 125 17.69 3.27 11.49
N THR A 126 17.33 3.85 10.34
CA THR A 126 17.45 5.29 10.14
C THR A 126 16.50 6.05 11.08
N ALA A 127 15.29 5.55 11.24
CA ALA A 127 14.33 6.17 12.15
C ALA A 127 14.84 6.10 13.60
N ASP A 128 15.37 4.95 14.00
CA ASP A 128 15.93 4.79 15.33
C ASP A 128 17.08 5.76 15.57
N ALA A 129 17.95 5.92 14.58
CA ALA A 129 19.08 6.84 14.68
C ALA A 129 18.59 8.29 14.81
N ARG A 130 17.54 8.65 14.08
CA ARG A 130 16.97 9.99 14.14
C ARG A 130 16.36 10.25 15.52
N ILE A 131 15.66 9.26 16.07
CA ILE A 131 15.05 9.38 17.39
C ILE A 131 16.14 9.54 18.45
N ALA A 132 17.24 8.80 18.33
CA ALA A 132 18.32 8.87 19.29
C ALA A 132 19.02 10.22 19.30
N ARG A 133 18.89 11.01 18.22
CA ARG A 133 19.53 12.32 18.13
C ARG A 133 18.68 13.45 18.66
N ARG A 134 17.52 13.15 19.24
CA ARG A 134 16.63 14.20 19.71
C ARG A 134 17.27 15.06 20.81
#